data_b61aa60f35d5700b1befb2185609ee8d
#
_entry.id   b61aa60f35d5700b1befb2185609ee8d
#
_cell.length_a   1.000
_cell.length_b   1.000
_cell.length_c   1.000
_cell.angle_alpha   90.00
_cell.angle_beta   90.00
_cell.angle_gamma   90.00
#
_symmetry.space_group_name_H-M   'P 1'
#
loop_
_entity.id
_entity.type
_entity.pdbx_description
1 polymer ?
#
loop_
_entity_poly.entity_id
_entity_poly.type
_entity_poly.pdbx_seq_one_letter_code
_entity_poly.pdbx_strand_id
1 'polypeptide(L)'
;MRITASAVSLNVDDVAASAQFLTTHFGFQEKMAADGFAALTRDDAGMGVVFLRRGLDMLPEDQRDDHACGLILAFEVDDLEGELARLQAEGVKITMPLRSEDWGERAFQVRDPNGVIVELLDWNAPGRS
;
A
#
# COMPACT_ATOMS: atom_id res chain seq x y z
N MET A 1 -26.83 -3.10 -8.65
CA MET A 1 -25.52 -3.72 -8.37
C MET A 1 -25.30 -3.71 -6.87
N ARG A 2 -24.70 -4.75 -6.35
CA ARG A 2 -24.33 -4.81 -4.93
C ARG A 2 -22.84 -5.11 -4.82
N ILE A 3 -22.08 -4.20 -4.22
CA ILE A 3 -20.65 -4.38 -4.02
C ILE A 3 -20.44 -5.15 -2.72
N THR A 4 -19.80 -6.32 -2.79
CA THR A 4 -19.55 -7.17 -1.62
C THR A 4 -18.09 -7.09 -1.16
N ALA A 5 -17.19 -6.62 -2.02
CA ALA A 5 -15.79 -6.40 -1.70
C ALA A 5 -15.18 -5.46 -2.73
N SER A 6 -14.08 -4.82 -2.37
CA SER A 6 -13.36 -3.92 -3.26
C SER A 6 -11.87 -4.22 -3.18
N ALA A 7 -11.17 -4.05 -4.29
CA ALA A 7 -9.73 -4.23 -4.34
C ALA A 7 -9.09 -3.28 -5.35
N VAL A 8 -7.85 -2.92 -5.11
CA VAL A 8 -6.99 -2.26 -6.09
C VAL A 8 -5.97 -3.28 -6.58
N SER A 9 -5.78 -3.33 -7.90
CA SER A 9 -4.80 -4.24 -8.52
C SER A 9 -3.60 -3.44 -9.02
N LEU A 10 -2.42 -3.95 -8.77
CA LEU A 10 -1.15 -3.28 -9.03
C LEU A 10 -0.24 -4.21 -9.84
N ASN A 11 0.27 -3.69 -10.97
CA ASN A 11 1.22 -4.44 -11.80
C ASN A 11 2.63 -4.23 -11.24
N VAL A 12 3.29 -5.31 -10.87
CA VAL A 12 4.65 -5.28 -10.34
C VAL A 12 5.48 -6.39 -10.98
N ASP A 13 6.80 -6.30 -10.87
CA ASP A 13 7.68 -7.34 -11.41
C ASP A 13 7.78 -8.54 -10.47
N ASP A 14 7.91 -8.31 -9.17
CA ASP A 14 8.09 -9.36 -8.16
C ASP A 14 6.90 -9.35 -7.20
N VAL A 15 5.87 -10.13 -7.54
CA VAL A 15 4.62 -10.20 -6.78
C VAL A 15 4.88 -10.67 -5.34
N ALA A 16 5.72 -11.69 -5.17
CA ALA A 16 5.99 -12.24 -3.84
C ALA A 16 6.66 -11.22 -2.93
N ALA A 17 7.54 -10.37 -3.46
CA ALA A 17 8.22 -9.35 -2.67
C ALA A 17 7.25 -8.28 -2.16
N SER A 18 6.32 -7.82 -3.00
CA SER A 18 5.30 -6.86 -2.59
C SER A 18 4.34 -7.47 -1.57
N ALA A 19 3.90 -8.71 -1.81
CA ALA A 19 3.01 -9.41 -0.88
C ALA A 19 3.68 -9.57 0.50
N GLN A 20 4.93 -9.98 0.53
CA GLN A 20 5.67 -10.16 1.77
C GLN A 20 5.86 -8.84 2.52
N PHE A 21 6.10 -7.75 1.80
CA PHE A 21 6.25 -6.43 2.41
C PHE A 21 4.98 -6.01 3.16
N LEU A 22 3.82 -6.15 2.53
CA LEU A 22 2.55 -5.81 3.17
C LEU A 22 2.21 -6.75 4.33
N THR A 23 2.51 -8.04 4.21
CA THR A 23 2.25 -8.97 5.32
C THR A 23 3.18 -8.73 6.50
N THR A 24 4.47 -8.50 6.25
CA THR A 24 5.47 -8.35 7.30
C THR A 24 5.33 -7.01 8.02
N HIS A 25 5.12 -5.92 7.28
CA HIS A 25 5.23 -4.57 7.84
C HIS A 25 3.89 -3.88 8.05
N PHE A 26 2.82 -4.34 7.41
CA PHE A 26 1.51 -3.71 7.49
C PHE A 26 0.39 -4.65 7.92
N GLY A 27 0.72 -5.88 8.30
CA GLY A 27 -0.24 -6.79 8.90
C GLY A 27 -1.32 -7.30 7.95
N PHE A 28 -1.13 -7.17 6.64
CA PHE A 28 -2.05 -7.76 5.67
C PHE A 28 -1.92 -9.28 5.69
N GLN A 29 -3.01 -9.95 5.34
CA GLN A 29 -3.06 -11.40 5.21
C GLN A 29 -3.21 -11.76 3.74
N GLU A 30 -2.42 -12.74 3.30
CA GLU A 30 -2.55 -13.27 1.96
C GLU A 30 -3.75 -14.22 1.91
N LYS A 31 -4.75 -13.87 1.13
CA LYS A 31 -5.97 -14.68 0.98
C LYS A 31 -5.83 -15.71 -0.11
N MET A 32 -5.07 -15.40 -1.16
CA MET A 32 -4.89 -16.26 -2.30
C MET A 32 -3.59 -15.88 -2.98
N ALA A 33 -2.86 -16.89 -3.47
CA ALA A 33 -1.65 -16.68 -4.24
C ALA A 33 -1.54 -17.75 -5.32
N ALA A 34 -0.98 -17.34 -6.45
CA ALA A 34 -0.66 -18.23 -7.56
C ALA A 34 0.55 -17.65 -8.28
N ASP A 35 1.01 -18.29 -9.33
CA ASP A 35 2.09 -17.73 -10.13
C ASP A 35 1.65 -16.40 -10.74
N GLY A 36 2.36 -15.33 -10.39
CA GLY A 36 2.06 -13.99 -10.89
C GLY A 36 0.87 -13.30 -10.26
N PHE A 37 0.38 -13.78 -9.11
CA PHE A 37 -0.82 -13.24 -8.48
C PHE A 37 -0.75 -13.40 -6.97
N ALA A 38 -1.13 -12.34 -6.25
CA ALA A 38 -1.37 -12.42 -4.80
C ALA A 38 -2.47 -11.44 -4.42
N ALA A 39 -3.43 -11.91 -3.65
CA ALA A 39 -4.52 -11.09 -3.11
C ALA A 39 -4.38 -11.01 -1.60
N LEU A 40 -4.35 -9.80 -1.08
CA LEU A 40 -4.13 -9.52 0.34
C LEU A 40 -5.27 -8.68 0.89
N THR A 41 -5.61 -8.94 2.16
CA THR A 41 -6.63 -8.17 2.86
C THR A 41 -6.16 -7.88 4.28
N ARG A 42 -6.79 -6.87 4.87
CA ARG A 42 -6.67 -6.56 6.29
C ARG A 42 -8.07 -6.20 6.78
N ASP A 43 -8.46 -6.72 7.95
CA ASP A 43 -9.85 -6.62 8.41
C ASP A 43 -10.32 -5.17 8.56
N ASP A 44 -9.42 -4.26 8.96
CA ASP A 44 -9.73 -2.85 9.16
C ASP A 44 -9.43 -1.97 7.94
N ALA A 45 -8.94 -2.54 6.84
CA ALA A 45 -8.76 -1.81 5.59
C ALA A 45 -10.02 -1.93 4.74
N GLY A 46 -10.47 -0.82 4.18
CA GLY A 46 -11.69 -0.80 3.37
C GLY A 46 -11.53 -1.42 2.00
N MET A 47 -10.33 -1.84 1.62
CA MET A 47 -10.05 -2.31 0.27
C MET A 47 -8.92 -3.34 0.34
N GLY A 48 -9.08 -4.43 -0.42
CA GLY A 48 -8.00 -5.39 -0.62
C GLY A 48 -6.96 -4.87 -1.60
N VAL A 49 -5.80 -5.49 -1.59
CA VAL A 49 -4.71 -5.18 -2.52
C VAL A 49 -4.35 -6.45 -3.28
N VAL A 50 -4.31 -6.35 -4.60
CA VAL A 50 -3.95 -7.45 -5.48
C VAL A 50 -2.69 -7.06 -6.23
N PHE A 51 -1.67 -7.92 -6.17
CA PHE A 51 -0.48 -7.76 -6.99
C PHE A 51 -0.54 -8.71 -8.15
N LEU A 52 -0.28 -8.21 -9.35
CA LEU A 52 -0.25 -8.97 -10.59
C LEU A 52 1.11 -8.77 -11.25
N ARG A 53 1.67 -9.86 -11.78
CA ARG A 53 2.94 -9.72 -12.50
C ARG A 53 2.71 -8.97 -13.81
N ARG A 54 3.53 -7.96 -14.04
CA ARG A 54 3.53 -7.23 -15.29
C ARG A 54 3.71 -8.21 -16.46
N GLY A 55 2.97 -7.99 -17.54
CA GLY A 55 3.04 -8.84 -18.72
C GLY A 55 2.01 -9.96 -18.79
N LEU A 56 1.18 -10.14 -17.75
CA LEU A 56 0.14 -11.18 -17.78
C LEU A 56 -0.89 -10.91 -18.87
N ASP A 57 -1.31 -11.98 -19.57
CA ASP A 57 -2.27 -11.87 -20.67
C ASP A 57 -3.63 -11.34 -20.25
N MET A 58 -4.02 -11.56 -18.99
CA MET A 58 -5.30 -11.07 -18.48
C MET A 58 -5.35 -9.55 -18.31
N LEU A 59 -4.20 -8.89 -18.28
CA LEU A 59 -4.15 -7.44 -18.16
C LEU A 59 -4.54 -6.79 -19.48
N PRO A 60 -5.23 -5.62 -19.44
CA PRO A 60 -5.52 -4.88 -20.66
C PRO A 60 -4.25 -4.63 -21.45
N GLU A 61 -4.33 -4.74 -22.77
CA GLU A 61 -3.15 -4.69 -23.63
C GLU A 61 -2.37 -3.38 -23.46
N ASP A 62 -3.07 -2.26 -23.25
CA ASP A 62 -2.46 -0.95 -23.07
C ASP A 62 -1.83 -0.73 -21.69
N GLN A 63 -2.07 -1.63 -20.72
CA GLN A 63 -1.50 -1.58 -19.38
C GLN A 63 -0.60 -2.75 -19.06
N ARG A 64 -0.56 -3.74 -19.94
CA ARG A 64 0.08 -5.03 -19.66
C ARG A 64 1.55 -4.91 -19.28
N ASP A 65 2.26 -4.01 -19.94
CA ASP A 65 3.69 -3.81 -19.75
C ASP A 65 4.01 -2.67 -18.78
N ASP A 66 2.99 -2.00 -18.23
CA ASP A 66 3.20 -0.89 -17.31
C ASP A 66 3.44 -1.42 -15.90
N HIS A 67 4.42 -0.84 -15.23
CA HIS A 67 4.65 -1.07 -13.80
C HIS A 67 3.80 -0.08 -13.01
N ALA A 68 3.28 -0.50 -11.86
CA ALA A 68 2.43 0.35 -11.02
C ALA A 68 3.18 1.64 -10.67
N CYS A 69 2.59 2.77 -11.03
CA CYS A 69 3.08 4.10 -10.69
C CYS A 69 1.92 5.09 -10.75
N GLY A 70 2.14 6.29 -10.25
CA GLY A 70 1.09 7.30 -10.22
C GLY A 70 0.00 7.02 -9.21
N LEU A 71 0.26 6.16 -8.23
CA LEU A 71 -0.68 5.83 -7.16
C LEU A 71 0.04 5.73 -5.83
N ILE A 72 -0.69 5.90 -4.76
CA ILE A 72 -0.22 5.77 -3.39
C ILE A 72 -1.23 4.91 -2.65
N LEU A 73 -0.75 3.88 -1.95
CA LEU A 73 -1.57 3.15 -1.00
C LEU A 73 -1.52 3.94 0.31
N ALA A 74 -2.60 4.61 0.66
CA ALA A 74 -2.63 5.51 1.80
C ALA A 74 -3.53 4.95 2.90
N PHE A 75 -3.01 4.89 4.13
CA PHE A 75 -3.73 4.40 5.30
C PHE A 75 -3.72 5.46 6.38
N GLU A 76 -4.92 5.88 6.80
CA GLU A 76 -5.08 6.77 7.94
C GLU A 76 -4.97 5.94 9.22
N VAL A 77 -4.11 6.37 10.14
CA VAL A 77 -3.82 5.62 11.36
C VAL A 77 -4.03 6.51 12.59
N ASP A 78 -4.22 5.88 13.75
CA ASP A 78 -4.48 6.60 15.00
C ASP A 78 -3.20 7.00 15.75
N ASP A 79 -2.06 6.39 15.44
CA ASP A 79 -0.78 6.69 16.08
C ASP A 79 0.34 6.79 15.05
N LEU A 80 0.37 7.91 14.36
CA LEU A 80 1.29 8.10 13.23
C LEU A 80 2.75 8.05 13.66
N GLU A 81 3.11 8.71 14.76
CA GLU A 81 4.48 8.72 15.27
C GLU A 81 4.91 7.31 15.72
N GLY A 82 4.01 6.58 16.36
CA GLY A 82 4.28 5.20 16.77
C GLY A 82 4.51 4.28 15.59
N GLU A 83 3.75 4.45 14.52
CA GLU A 83 3.93 3.66 13.30
C GLU A 83 5.25 4.00 12.61
N LEU A 84 5.64 5.26 12.58
CA LEU A 84 6.93 5.68 12.05
C LEU A 84 8.08 5.00 12.79
N ALA A 85 8.05 5.04 14.12
CA ALA A 85 9.07 4.42 14.96
C ALA A 85 9.11 2.90 14.75
N ARG A 86 7.94 2.27 14.65
CA ARG A 86 7.84 0.82 14.44
C ARG A 86 8.48 0.40 13.12
N LEU A 87 8.15 1.10 12.03
CA LEU A 87 8.70 0.78 10.71
C LEU A 87 10.21 0.99 10.66
N GLN A 88 10.71 2.05 11.29
CA GLN A 88 12.15 2.29 11.39
C GLN A 88 12.82 1.15 12.18
N ALA A 89 12.21 0.70 13.28
CA ALA A 89 12.74 -0.41 14.07
C ALA A 89 12.76 -1.72 13.29
N GLU A 90 11.82 -1.91 12.36
CA GLU A 90 11.77 -3.08 11.49
C GLU A 90 12.71 -2.96 10.29
N GLY A 91 13.48 -1.89 10.19
CA GLY A 91 14.45 -1.69 9.11
C GLY A 91 13.88 -1.13 7.83
N VAL A 92 12.64 -0.66 7.84
CA VAL A 92 12.02 -0.05 6.65
C VAL A 92 12.56 1.36 6.47
N LYS A 93 13.04 1.66 5.27
CA LYS A 93 13.52 3.00 4.94
C LYS A 93 12.35 3.96 4.76
N ILE A 94 12.42 5.11 5.42
CA ILE A 94 11.45 6.18 5.24
C ILE A 94 11.85 6.98 4.01
N THR A 95 11.03 6.95 2.97
CA THR A 95 11.35 7.61 1.69
C THR A 95 10.85 9.04 1.62
N MET A 96 9.82 9.37 2.39
CA MET A 96 9.40 10.75 2.63
C MET A 96 9.24 10.91 4.14
N PRO A 97 10.03 11.80 4.78
CA PRO A 97 9.93 11.99 6.21
C PRO A 97 8.58 12.60 6.60
N LEU A 98 8.19 12.41 7.87
CA LEU A 98 6.95 12.95 8.40
C LEU A 98 6.89 14.45 8.14
N ARG A 99 5.80 14.88 7.53
CA ARG A 99 5.59 16.29 7.18
C ARG A 99 4.12 16.65 7.33
N SER A 100 3.85 17.94 7.48
CA SER A 100 2.50 18.48 7.56
C SER A 100 2.21 19.29 6.30
N GLU A 101 0.97 19.21 5.83
CA GLU A 101 0.48 19.98 4.70
C GLU A 101 -0.45 21.10 5.16
N ASP A 102 -0.63 22.11 4.33
CA ASP A 102 -1.46 23.27 4.66
C ASP A 102 -2.92 22.89 4.93
N TRP A 103 -3.39 21.79 4.32
CA TRP A 103 -4.76 21.30 4.54
C TRP A 103 -4.91 20.46 5.80
N GLY A 104 -3.85 20.32 6.60
CA GLY A 104 -3.91 19.68 7.91
C GLY A 104 -3.55 18.20 7.94
N GLU A 105 -3.20 17.64 6.82
CA GLU A 105 -2.71 16.27 6.74
C GLU A 105 -1.27 16.21 7.22
N ARG A 106 -0.96 15.18 8.02
CA ARG A 106 0.42 14.80 8.32
C ARG A 106 0.64 13.42 7.74
N ALA A 107 1.79 13.18 7.14
CA ALA A 107 2.05 11.91 6.49
C ALA A 107 3.54 11.64 6.38
N PHE A 108 3.89 10.35 6.28
CA PHE A 108 5.19 9.91 5.82
C PHE A 108 5.00 8.76 4.83
N GLN A 109 6.03 8.48 4.05
CA GLN A 109 5.95 7.45 3.02
C GLN A 109 7.11 6.48 3.12
N VAL A 110 6.83 5.25 2.71
CA VAL A 110 7.82 4.20 2.46
C VAL A 110 7.57 3.64 1.06
N ARG A 111 8.50 2.84 0.56
CA ARG A 111 8.31 2.14 -0.71
C ARG A 111 8.52 0.65 -0.47
N ASP A 112 7.69 -0.17 -1.13
CA ASP A 112 7.90 -1.60 -1.12
C ASP A 112 9.08 -1.98 -2.04
N PRO A 113 9.48 -3.26 -2.11
CA PRO A 113 10.60 -3.66 -2.97
C PRO A 113 10.41 -3.40 -4.46
N ASN A 114 9.16 -3.26 -4.92
CA ASN A 114 8.86 -2.90 -6.31
C ASN A 114 8.68 -1.40 -6.52
N GLY A 115 8.93 -0.58 -5.48
CA GLY A 115 8.79 0.86 -5.57
C GLY A 115 7.37 1.40 -5.37
N VAL A 116 6.42 0.56 -4.98
CA VAL A 116 5.06 0.99 -4.68
C VAL A 116 5.06 1.84 -3.41
N ILE A 117 4.49 3.03 -3.50
CA ILE A 117 4.45 3.96 -2.37
C ILE A 117 3.34 3.57 -1.42
N VAL A 118 3.70 3.43 -0.14
CA VAL A 118 2.75 3.25 0.96
C VAL A 118 2.88 4.46 1.88
N GLU A 119 1.77 5.13 2.12
CA GLU A 119 1.71 6.34 2.94
C GLU A 119 0.90 6.07 4.20
N LEU A 120 1.42 6.50 5.33
CA LEU A 120 0.64 6.54 6.57
C LEU A 120 0.38 7.99 6.91
N LEU A 121 -0.84 8.28 7.32
CA LEU A 121 -1.28 9.66 7.54
C LEU A 121 -2.24 9.79 8.70
N ASP A 122 -2.34 11.02 9.22
CA ASP A 122 -3.44 11.43 10.08
C ASP A 122 -3.84 12.87 9.75
N TRP A 123 -4.92 13.31 10.34
CA TRP A 123 -5.42 14.66 10.18
C TRP A 123 -5.26 15.39 11.49
N ASN A 124 -4.36 16.38 11.52
CA ASN A 124 -4.03 17.13 12.73
C ASN A 124 -4.06 18.62 12.46
N ALA A 125 -5.04 19.06 11.67
CA ALA A 125 -5.23 20.48 11.39
C ALA A 125 -5.79 21.19 12.63
N PRO A 126 -5.42 22.45 12.88
CA PRO A 126 -6.06 23.25 13.93
C PRO A 126 -7.57 23.29 13.71
N GLY A 127 -8.35 22.98 14.77
CA GLY A 127 -9.80 22.97 14.71
C GLY A 127 -10.42 21.69 14.19
N ARG A 128 -9.63 20.72 13.77
CA ARG A 128 -10.12 19.37 13.43
C ARG A 128 -9.99 18.45 14.63
N SER A 129 -10.95 17.61 14.79
CA SER A 129 -10.94 16.62 15.87
C SER A 129 -11.20 15.22 15.33
#